data_ae8d094054cbd588ee938f6f53965c48
#
_entry.id   ae8d094054cbd588ee938f6f53965c48
#
_cell.length_a   1.000
_cell.length_b   1.000
_cell.length_c   1.000
_cell.angle_alpha   90.00
_cell.angle_beta   90.00
_cell.angle_gamma   90.00
#
_symmetry.space_group_name_H-M   'P 1'
#
loop_
_entity.id
_entity.type
_entity.pdbx_description
1 polymer ?
#
loop_
_entity_poly.entity_id
_entity_poly.type
_entity_poly.pdbx_seq_one_letter_code
_entity_poly.pdbx_strand_id
1 'polypeptide(L)'
;MTALAGCSTSSNNADNTASSNSATTQETESTKTEQTQIEKALALIDTFATGDTDTAKELLAEDYIQHNLAYGTGRDAFISSVEYLASADEKTTVENIRVFEDGDKVILQTVYNFAGAGEQVAFDIFRFDNEGKIAEHWDNLAAKAEPNQSGHTQIDGSMEKELVNAEETRKIVSVFVGDVLRGEHPEKLTSYFDGDTYIQHNTGIADGLSGLGAALEALGKQGIQMIYDKTYQVLADGNYGLAVSEGSFGGTHTSYYDLFRVENGKIAEHWDVMETIADESTWQNQNGKF
;
A
#
# COMPACT_ATOMS: atom_id res chain seq x y z
N MET A 1 -65.71 -31.23 1.06
CA MET A 1 -66.02 -32.53 0.42
C MET A 1 -64.74 -33.34 0.45
N THR A 2 -64.70 -34.19 1.41
CA THR A 2 -64.65 -35.66 1.39
C THR A 2 -63.32 -36.19 0.84
N ALA A 3 -62.41 -36.68 1.70
CA ALA A 3 -62.36 -37.97 2.43
C ALA A 3 -61.75 -39.07 1.54
N LEU A 4 -60.86 -39.91 1.91
CA LEU A 4 -60.53 -40.88 2.93
C LEU A 4 -59.48 -41.79 2.34
N ALA A 5 -58.35 -42.08 2.96
CA ALA A 5 -58.05 -43.18 3.90
C ALA A 5 -57.83 -44.57 3.23
N GLY A 6 -56.76 -45.23 3.65
CA GLY A 6 -56.52 -46.66 3.41
C GLY A 6 -55.23 -47.17 4.04
N CYS A 7 -55.30 -47.66 5.28
CA CYS A 7 -54.29 -48.48 5.97
C CYS A 7 -54.28 -49.95 5.47
N SER A 8 -53.18 -50.63 5.61
CA SER A 8 -53.05 -52.06 6.05
C SER A 8 -51.58 -52.46 6.08
N THR A 9 -50.97 -52.63 7.17
CA THR A 9 -50.60 -53.69 8.12
C THR A 9 -50.04 -55.03 7.57
N SER A 10 -48.94 -55.38 8.20
CA SER A 10 -48.43 -56.71 8.62
C SER A 10 -47.23 -57.20 7.83
N SER A 11 -46.23 -57.74 8.38
CA SER A 11 -45.62 -58.14 9.68
C SER A 11 -44.42 -59.01 9.39
N ASN A 12 -43.35 -58.85 10.20
CA ASN A 12 -42.35 -59.84 10.61
C ASN A 12 -41.60 -60.75 9.63
N ASN A 13 -40.28 -60.67 9.57
CA ASN A 13 -39.43 -61.64 10.27
C ASN A 13 -37.96 -61.17 10.37
N ALA A 14 -37.36 -61.46 11.47
CA ALA A 14 -35.97 -61.26 11.79
C ALA A 14 -35.08 -62.26 11.03
N ASP A 15 -33.90 -61.81 10.59
CA ASP A 15 -32.73 -62.67 10.66
C ASP A 15 -31.46 -61.81 10.83
N ASN A 16 -30.64 -62.35 11.73
CA ASN A 16 -29.49 -61.75 12.37
C ASN A 16 -28.24 -62.18 11.56
N THR A 17 -27.51 -61.24 10.96
CA THR A 17 -26.10 -61.53 10.62
C THR A 17 -25.26 -60.28 10.86
N ALA A 18 -24.35 -60.40 11.77
CA ALA A 18 -23.30 -59.46 12.10
C ALA A 18 -22.42 -59.14 10.88
N SER A 19 -22.24 -57.87 10.54
CA SER A 19 -21.16 -57.47 9.68
C SER A 19 -20.52 -56.18 10.23
N SER A 20 -19.24 -56.31 10.39
CA SER A 20 -18.23 -55.40 10.86
C SER A 20 -18.44 -53.91 10.46
N ASN A 21 -18.50 -53.03 11.46
CA ASN A 21 -18.34 -51.60 11.35
C ASN A 21 -16.91 -51.26 10.93
N SER A 22 -16.69 -50.96 9.68
CA SER A 22 -15.53 -50.15 9.25
C SER A 22 -15.93 -48.70 9.39
N ALA A 23 -15.47 -48.07 10.45
CA ALA A 23 -15.52 -46.62 10.60
C ALA A 23 -14.62 -45.99 9.51
N THR A 24 -15.21 -45.52 8.44
CA THR A 24 -14.53 -44.62 7.50
C THR A 24 -14.40 -43.27 8.20
N THR A 25 -13.22 -42.98 8.71
CA THR A 25 -12.84 -41.66 9.14
C THR A 25 -12.83 -40.78 7.87
N GLN A 26 -13.86 -39.99 7.68
CA GLN A 26 -13.80 -38.86 6.75
C GLN A 26 -12.82 -37.84 7.37
N GLU A 27 -11.60 -37.81 6.86
CA GLU A 27 -10.75 -36.66 7.00
C GLU A 27 -11.47 -35.50 6.29
N THR A 28 -11.99 -34.57 7.08
CA THR A 28 -12.38 -33.26 6.59
C THR A 28 -11.10 -32.55 6.15
N GLU A 29 -10.78 -32.62 4.85
CA GLU A 29 -9.85 -31.70 4.26
C GLU A 29 -10.40 -30.28 4.52
N SER A 30 -9.77 -29.60 5.47
CA SER A 30 -9.90 -28.17 5.62
C SER A 30 -9.32 -27.56 4.36
N THR A 31 -10.18 -27.15 3.43
CA THR A 31 -9.79 -26.30 2.30
C THR A 31 -9.30 -24.99 2.92
N LYS A 32 -7.97 -24.85 3.07
CA LYS A 32 -7.33 -23.58 3.45
C LYS A 32 -7.73 -22.60 2.34
N THR A 33 -8.60 -21.65 2.63
CA THR A 33 -8.95 -20.59 1.68
C THR A 33 -7.65 -19.88 1.32
N GLU A 34 -7.35 -19.80 0.04
CA GLU A 34 -6.14 -19.12 -0.44
C GLU A 34 -6.23 -17.62 -0.07
N GLN A 35 -5.17 -17.10 0.54
CA GLN A 35 -5.09 -15.69 0.92
C GLN A 35 -5.06 -14.81 -0.33
N THR A 36 -5.76 -13.67 -0.27
CA THR A 36 -5.68 -12.61 -1.30
C THR A 36 -4.31 -11.95 -1.30
N GLN A 37 -3.97 -11.22 -2.37
CA GLN A 37 -2.73 -10.44 -2.43
C GLN A 37 -2.65 -9.43 -1.28
N ILE A 38 -3.76 -8.75 -0.98
CA ILE A 38 -3.87 -7.80 0.15
C ILE A 38 -3.55 -8.49 1.48
N GLU A 39 -4.18 -9.63 1.77
CA GLU A 39 -3.92 -10.39 3.01
C GLU A 39 -2.47 -10.82 3.14
N LYS A 40 -1.85 -11.23 2.03
CA LYS A 40 -0.42 -11.61 1.99
C LYS A 40 0.49 -10.41 2.24
N ALA A 41 0.23 -9.25 1.61
CA ALA A 41 1.03 -8.04 1.82
C ALA A 41 0.95 -7.55 3.28
N LEU A 42 -0.26 -7.52 3.86
CA LEU A 42 -0.47 -7.17 5.26
C LEU A 42 0.23 -8.16 6.21
N ALA A 43 0.12 -9.47 5.94
CA ALA A 43 0.79 -10.48 6.74
C ALA A 43 2.33 -10.36 6.65
N LEU A 44 2.86 -9.97 5.48
CA LEU A 44 4.30 -9.77 5.32
C LEU A 44 4.80 -8.61 6.19
N ILE A 45 4.16 -7.43 6.13
CA ILE A 45 4.61 -6.28 6.95
C ILE A 45 4.43 -6.53 8.45
N ASP A 46 3.42 -7.31 8.85
CA ASP A 46 3.20 -7.69 10.25
C ASP A 46 4.34 -8.55 10.82
N THR A 47 5.11 -9.22 9.95
CA THR A 47 6.29 -9.99 10.40
C THR A 47 7.36 -9.10 11.06
N PHE A 48 7.42 -7.81 10.75
CA PHE A 48 8.33 -6.86 11.41
C PHE A 48 7.96 -6.67 12.90
N ALA A 49 6.67 -6.75 13.24
CA ALA A 49 6.19 -6.64 14.62
C ALA A 49 6.22 -7.98 15.37
N THR A 50 5.86 -9.07 14.67
CA THR A 50 5.71 -10.40 15.27
C THR A 50 7.03 -11.19 15.32
N GLY A 51 7.96 -10.93 14.41
CA GLY A 51 9.18 -11.72 14.25
C GLY A 51 8.93 -13.06 13.55
N ASP A 52 7.79 -13.25 12.88
CA ASP A 52 7.40 -14.49 12.21
C ASP A 52 8.15 -14.69 10.88
N THR A 53 9.32 -15.30 10.96
CA THR A 53 10.16 -15.60 9.79
C THR A 53 9.60 -16.72 8.91
N ASP A 54 8.77 -17.62 9.44
CA ASP A 54 8.16 -18.70 8.66
C ASP A 54 7.11 -18.11 7.70
N THR A 55 6.28 -17.21 8.18
CA THR A 55 5.34 -16.46 7.33
C THR A 55 6.08 -15.65 6.26
N ALA A 56 7.15 -14.91 6.60
CA ALA A 56 7.94 -14.18 5.62
C ALA A 56 8.50 -15.11 4.53
N LYS A 57 9.03 -16.27 4.93
CA LYS A 57 9.56 -17.27 4.01
C LYS A 57 8.49 -17.90 3.11
N GLU A 58 7.27 -18.11 3.63
CA GLU A 58 6.15 -18.64 2.84
C GLU A 58 5.67 -17.62 1.80
N LEU A 59 5.63 -16.34 2.14
CA LEU A 59 5.05 -15.29 1.30
C LEU A 59 6.01 -14.77 0.22
N LEU A 60 7.31 -14.71 0.49
CA LEU A 60 8.29 -14.13 -0.43
C LEU A 60 8.75 -15.14 -1.50
N ALA A 61 8.97 -14.64 -2.72
CA ALA A 61 9.73 -15.33 -3.74
C ALA A 61 11.20 -15.50 -3.28
N GLU A 62 11.89 -16.54 -3.75
CA GLU A 62 13.28 -16.80 -3.38
C GLU A 62 14.22 -15.68 -3.85
N ASP A 63 13.96 -15.19 -5.05
CA ASP A 63 14.69 -14.11 -5.74
C ASP A 63 14.04 -12.73 -5.55
N TYR A 64 13.34 -12.52 -4.41
CA TYR A 64 12.69 -11.26 -4.05
C TYR A 64 13.60 -10.05 -4.25
N ILE A 65 13.08 -9.05 -4.96
CA ILE A 65 13.80 -7.83 -5.33
C ILE A 65 13.41 -6.70 -4.37
N GLN A 66 14.39 -6.09 -3.72
CA GLN A 66 14.23 -4.97 -2.81
C GLN A 66 14.70 -3.66 -3.46
N HIS A 67 13.85 -2.61 -3.45
CA HIS A 67 14.20 -1.27 -3.93
C HIS A 67 14.44 -0.25 -2.80
N ASN A 68 14.22 -0.62 -1.55
CA ASN A 68 14.73 0.19 -0.45
C ASN A 68 16.26 0.03 -0.38
N LEU A 69 16.96 1.12 -0.65
CA LEU A 69 18.42 1.13 -0.81
C LEU A 69 19.19 0.89 0.50
N ALA A 70 18.51 1.03 1.64
CA ALA A 70 19.11 0.79 2.96
C ALA A 70 19.16 -0.70 3.35
N TYR A 71 18.52 -1.58 2.57
CA TYR A 71 18.40 -3.01 2.88
C TYR A 71 18.96 -3.88 1.75
N GLY A 72 19.39 -5.10 2.12
CA GLY A 72 19.80 -6.12 1.15
C GLY A 72 18.62 -6.65 0.33
N THR A 73 18.92 -7.24 -0.82
CA THR A 73 17.94 -7.88 -1.71
C THR A 73 17.90 -9.39 -1.49
N GLY A 74 16.79 -10.02 -1.90
CA GLY A 74 16.54 -11.44 -1.72
C GLY A 74 15.78 -11.77 -0.43
N ARG A 75 15.08 -12.90 -0.46
CA ARG A 75 14.26 -13.38 0.67
C ARG A 75 15.04 -13.49 1.98
N ASP A 76 16.26 -13.99 1.94
CA ASP A 76 17.07 -14.18 3.15
C ASP A 76 17.47 -12.85 3.81
N ALA A 77 17.70 -11.80 3.01
CA ALA A 77 17.97 -10.46 3.52
C ALA A 77 16.73 -9.88 4.25
N PHE A 78 15.53 -10.08 3.70
CA PHE A 78 14.28 -9.69 4.37
C PHE A 78 14.11 -10.43 5.71
N ILE A 79 14.30 -11.77 5.71
CA ILE A 79 14.21 -12.58 6.93
C ILE A 79 15.19 -12.09 7.99
N SER A 80 16.43 -11.79 7.60
CA SER A 80 17.45 -11.25 8.52
C SER A 80 17.01 -9.91 9.13
N SER A 81 16.29 -9.07 8.38
CA SER A 81 15.72 -7.82 8.92
C SER A 81 14.62 -8.08 9.94
N VAL A 82 13.74 -9.07 9.69
CA VAL A 82 12.72 -9.50 10.64
C VAL A 82 13.36 -10.01 11.94
N GLU A 83 14.37 -10.88 11.84
CA GLU A 83 15.11 -11.41 13.00
C GLU A 83 15.80 -10.30 13.81
N TYR A 84 16.42 -9.35 13.12
CA TYR A 84 17.06 -8.19 13.75
C TYR A 84 16.04 -7.37 14.57
N LEU A 85 14.88 -7.01 13.96
CA LEU A 85 13.84 -6.25 14.65
C LEU A 85 13.23 -7.04 15.82
N ALA A 86 13.02 -8.35 15.66
CA ALA A 86 12.52 -9.22 16.73
C ALA A 86 13.47 -9.30 17.93
N SER A 87 14.78 -9.15 17.71
CA SER A 87 15.81 -9.18 18.74
C SER A 87 15.94 -7.87 19.52
N ALA A 88 15.35 -6.78 19.05
CA ALA A 88 15.43 -5.47 19.69
C ALA A 88 14.68 -5.44 21.03
N ASP A 89 15.18 -4.62 21.98
CA ASP A 89 14.55 -4.42 23.30
C ASP A 89 13.17 -3.75 23.14
N GLU A 90 13.10 -2.70 22.32
CA GLU A 90 11.84 -2.05 21.96
C GLU A 90 11.24 -2.74 20.72
N LYS A 91 9.95 -3.04 20.80
CA LYS A 91 9.27 -3.78 19.74
C LYS A 91 8.85 -2.87 18.60
N THR A 92 8.96 -3.37 17.39
CA THR A 92 8.41 -2.74 16.20
C THR A 92 6.89 -2.73 16.28
N THR A 93 6.28 -1.62 15.88
CA THR A 93 4.83 -1.52 15.64
C THR A 93 4.56 -1.24 14.17
N VAL A 94 3.45 -1.80 13.69
CA VAL A 94 2.98 -1.68 12.31
C VAL A 94 1.49 -1.35 12.37
N GLU A 95 1.10 -0.21 11.80
CA GLU A 95 -0.30 0.19 11.69
C GLU A 95 -0.61 0.52 10.24
N ASN A 96 -1.35 -0.37 9.56
CA ASN A 96 -1.79 -0.11 8.20
C ASN A 96 -2.98 0.85 8.19
N ILE A 97 -2.89 1.90 7.39
CA ILE A 97 -3.88 2.98 7.29
C ILE A 97 -4.80 2.77 6.08
N ARG A 98 -4.20 2.58 4.89
CA ARG A 98 -4.92 2.39 3.61
C ARG A 98 -4.31 1.25 2.82
N VAL A 99 -5.16 0.56 2.07
CA VAL A 99 -4.77 -0.53 1.18
C VAL A 99 -5.42 -0.32 -0.17
N PHE A 100 -4.63 -0.47 -1.23
CA PHE A 100 -5.06 -0.40 -2.62
C PHE A 100 -4.50 -1.60 -3.38
N GLU A 101 -5.20 -2.02 -4.44
CA GLU A 101 -4.77 -3.12 -5.30
C GLU A 101 -4.90 -2.73 -6.77
N ASP A 102 -3.84 -2.90 -7.54
CA ASP A 102 -3.77 -2.59 -8.96
C ASP A 102 -3.09 -3.74 -9.72
N GLY A 103 -3.90 -4.65 -10.23
CA GLY A 103 -3.45 -5.82 -10.96
C GLY A 103 -2.61 -6.76 -10.10
N ASP A 104 -1.31 -6.85 -10.39
CA ASP A 104 -0.34 -7.67 -9.64
C ASP A 104 0.32 -6.92 -8.48
N LYS A 105 -0.16 -5.72 -8.16
CA LYS A 105 0.44 -4.87 -7.11
C LYS A 105 -0.53 -4.54 -5.99
N VAL A 106 -0.01 -4.57 -4.78
CA VAL A 106 -0.68 -4.06 -3.57
C VAL A 106 0.10 -2.86 -3.06
N ILE A 107 -0.62 -1.78 -2.76
CA ILE A 107 -0.09 -0.54 -2.22
C ILE A 107 -0.60 -0.40 -0.78
N LEU A 108 0.30 -0.18 0.16
CA LEU A 108 -0.03 0.07 1.55
C LEU A 108 0.42 1.49 1.94
N GLN A 109 -0.43 2.22 2.66
CA GLN A 109 -0.01 3.35 3.47
C GLN A 109 0.06 2.89 4.91
N THR A 110 1.24 2.95 5.52
CA THR A 110 1.51 2.32 6.81
C THR A 110 2.27 3.27 7.73
N VAL A 111 2.01 3.19 9.03
CA VAL A 111 2.86 3.80 10.07
C VAL A 111 3.70 2.71 10.70
N TYR A 112 5.01 2.87 10.62
CA TYR A 112 5.99 2.01 11.26
C TYR A 112 6.66 2.73 12.43
N ASN A 113 6.96 1.97 13.50
CA ASN A 113 7.96 2.36 14.48
C ASN A 113 8.92 1.20 14.67
N PHE A 114 10.01 1.20 13.90
CA PHE A 114 10.98 0.12 13.90
C PHE A 114 11.85 0.19 15.16
N ALA A 115 11.69 -0.82 16.03
CA ALA A 115 12.48 -0.96 17.26
C ALA A 115 12.57 0.34 18.10
N GLY A 116 11.46 1.11 18.16
CA GLY A 116 11.40 2.34 18.94
C GLY A 116 12.14 3.55 18.35
N ALA A 117 12.59 3.48 17.10
CA ALA A 117 13.36 4.57 16.46
C ALA A 117 12.54 5.83 16.13
N GLY A 118 11.22 5.78 16.34
CA GLY A 118 10.26 6.85 16.02
C GLY A 118 9.32 6.47 14.91
N GLU A 119 8.13 7.08 14.91
CA GLU A 119 7.10 6.78 13.91
C GLU A 119 7.50 7.33 12.53
N GLN A 120 7.30 6.51 11.52
CA GLN A 120 7.49 6.85 10.10
C GLN A 120 6.23 6.52 9.32
N VAL A 121 5.83 7.41 8.42
CA VAL A 121 4.78 7.16 7.44
C VAL A 121 5.42 6.63 6.18
N ALA A 122 4.88 5.54 5.66
CA ALA A 122 5.37 4.88 4.46
C ALA A 122 4.27 4.70 3.41
N PHE A 123 4.69 4.67 2.15
CA PHE A 123 3.99 3.96 1.09
C PHE A 123 4.84 2.78 0.65
N ASP A 124 4.28 1.59 0.72
CA ASP A 124 4.88 0.34 0.24
C ASP A 124 4.15 -0.13 -1.02
N ILE A 125 4.87 -0.63 -1.99
CA ILE A 125 4.32 -1.27 -3.19
C ILE A 125 4.91 -2.67 -3.28
N PHE A 126 4.05 -3.69 -3.23
CA PHE A 126 4.42 -5.09 -3.38
C PHE A 126 3.91 -5.62 -4.72
N ARG A 127 4.79 -6.22 -5.53
CA ARG A 127 4.39 -6.93 -6.75
C ARG A 127 4.41 -8.44 -6.52
N PHE A 128 3.36 -9.07 -7.00
CA PHE A 128 3.16 -10.52 -6.94
C PHE A 128 3.56 -11.18 -8.25
N ASP A 129 4.14 -12.36 -8.16
CA ASP A 129 4.42 -13.22 -9.31
C ASP A 129 3.21 -14.11 -9.67
N ASN A 130 3.38 -14.92 -10.74
CA ASN A 130 2.33 -15.83 -11.21
C ASN A 130 2.04 -17.01 -10.25
N GLU A 131 2.90 -17.23 -9.25
CA GLU A 131 2.74 -18.23 -8.20
C GLU A 131 2.07 -17.64 -6.96
N GLY A 132 1.75 -16.34 -6.99
CA GLY A 132 1.15 -15.59 -5.89
C GLY A 132 2.10 -15.34 -4.74
N LYS A 133 3.42 -15.29 -5.02
CA LYS A 133 4.46 -14.86 -4.08
C LYS A 133 4.74 -13.38 -4.27
N ILE A 134 5.19 -12.71 -3.20
CA ILE A 134 5.68 -11.35 -3.25
C ILE A 134 7.10 -11.38 -3.82
N ALA A 135 7.26 -10.87 -5.03
CA ALA A 135 8.49 -10.97 -5.81
C ALA A 135 9.30 -9.67 -5.83
N GLU A 136 8.68 -8.52 -5.50
CA GLU A 136 9.35 -7.22 -5.60
C GLU A 136 8.68 -6.19 -4.69
N HIS A 137 9.48 -5.25 -4.18
CA HIS A 137 9.03 -4.23 -3.24
C HIS A 137 9.72 -2.89 -3.48
N TRP A 138 8.93 -1.84 -3.52
CA TRP A 138 9.34 -0.45 -3.50
C TRP A 138 8.69 0.26 -2.31
N ASP A 139 9.36 1.23 -1.76
CA ASP A 139 8.81 2.05 -0.69
C ASP A 139 9.34 3.50 -0.72
N ASN A 140 8.67 4.37 0.00
CA ASN A 140 9.19 5.62 0.53
C ASN A 140 8.77 5.73 1.99
N LEU A 141 9.69 6.19 2.84
CA LEU A 141 9.45 6.44 4.25
C LEU A 141 9.87 7.84 4.64
N ALA A 142 9.05 8.50 5.46
CA ALA A 142 9.39 9.78 6.07
C ALA A 142 8.99 9.80 7.54
N ALA A 143 9.71 10.55 8.37
CA ALA A 143 9.33 10.75 9.76
C ALA A 143 7.90 11.31 9.85
N LYS A 144 7.07 10.72 10.73
CA LYS A 144 5.76 11.27 11.05
C LYS A 144 5.92 12.61 11.72
N ALA A 145 5.25 13.62 11.21
CA ALA A 145 5.35 14.99 11.68
C ALA A 145 4.04 15.49 12.30
N GLU A 146 4.11 16.66 12.93
CA GLU A 146 2.93 17.36 13.43
C GLU A 146 1.98 17.74 12.28
N PRO A 147 0.67 17.92 12.56
CA PRO A 147 -0.31 18.34 11.58
C PRO A 147 0.09 19.62 10.83
N ASN A 148 -0.34 19.75 9.58
CA ASN A 148 -0.16 20.98 8.81
C ASN A 148 -0.96 22.16 9.37
N GLN A 149 -0.87 23.32 8.71
CA GLN A 149 -1.57 24.54 9.17
C GLN A 149 -3.11 24.42 9.10
N SER A 150 -3.65 23.51 8.30
CA SER A 150 -5.08 23.21 8.23
C SER A 150 -5.53 22.15 9.26
N GLY A 151 -4.60 21.60 10.04
CA GLY A 151 -4.86 20.59 11.08
C GLY A 151 -4.87 19.15 10.57
N HIS A 152 -4.47 18.91 9.32
CA HIS A 152 -4.39 17.56 8.74
C HIS A 152 -3.03 16.92 9.01
N THR A 153 -3.08 15.62 9.28
CA THR A 153 -1.90 14.75 9.43
C THR A 153 -1.59 14.04 8.12
N GLN A 154 -0.42 13.41 8.03
CA GLN A 154 -0.01 12.61 6.86
C GLN A 154 -0.90 11.37 6.62
N ILE A 155 -1.76 10.99 7.56
CA ILE A 155 -2.51 9.73 7.55
C ILE A 155 -4.03 9.87 7.72
N ASP A 156 -4.55 11.01 8.13
CA ASP A 156 -5.99 11.23 8.23
C ASP A 156 -6.65 11.46 6.85
N GLY A 157 -7.87 11.96 6.81
CA GLY A 157 -8.63 12.18 5.59
C GLY A 157 -9.48 11.00 5.18
N SER A 158 -9.92 10.98 3.92
CA SER A 158 -10.87 9.98 3.43
C SER A 158 -10.29 8.57 3.48
N MET A 159 -11.10 7.64 4.02
CA MET A 159 -10.82 6.19 4.06
C MET A 159 -11.73 5.42 3.08
N GLU A 160 -12.70 6.10 2.48
CA GLU A 160 -13.67 5.46 1.60
C GLU A 160 -13.13 5.41 0.17
N LYS A 161 -13.08 4.19 -0.37
CA LYS A 161 -12.77 3.95 -1.78
C LYS A 161 -14.07 3.83 -2.56
N GLU A 162 -14.25 4.73 -3.52
CA GLU A 162 -15.35 4.64 -4.47
C GLU A 162 -15.01 3.64 -5.59
N LEU A 163 -15.95 2.76 -5.91
CA LEU A 163 -15.81 1.76 -6.98
C LEU A 163 -16.08 2.43 -8.34
N VAL A 164 -15.26 3.39 -8.69
CA VAL A 164 -15.24 4.02 -10.01
C VAL A 164 -14.20 3.35 -10.92
N ASN A 165 -14.19 3.73 -12.19
CA ASN A 165 -13.20 3.22 -13.13
C ASN A 165 -11.78 3.70 -12.78
N ALA A 166 -10.95 2.80 -12.26
CA ALA A 166 -9.58 3.09 -11.87
C ALA A 166 -8.70 3.61 -13.04
N GLU A 167 -9.00 3.21 -14.30
CA GLU A 167 -8.29 3.73 -15.46
C GLU A 167 -8.55 5.23 -15.72
N GLU A 168 -9.73 5.72 -15.39
CA GLU A 168 -10.02 7.16 -15.45
C GLU A 168 -9.24 7.92 -14.38
N THR A 169 -9.19 7.38 -13.15
CA THR A 169 -8.37 7.92 -12.05
C THR A 169 -6.89 7.94 -12.45
N ARG A 170 -6.36 6.81 -12.95
CA ARG A 170 -4.99 6.69 -13.43
C ARG A 170 -4.67 7.74 -14.48
N LYS A 171 -5.56 7.94 -15.45
CA LYS A 171 -5.41 8.92 -16.51
C LYS A 171 -5.37 10.35 -15.96
N ILE A 172 -6.30 10.71 -15.05
CA ILE A 172 -6.35 12.04 -14.42
C ILE A 172 -5.05 12.32 -13.69
N VAL A 173 -4.61 11.39 -12.83
CA VAL A 173 -3.37 11.53 -12.07
C VAL A 173 -2.14 11.59 -12.98
N SER A 174 -2.04 10.71 -13.99
CA SER A 174 -0.91 10.72 -14.93
C SER A 174 -0.78 12.04 -15.69
N VAL A 175 -1.90 12.58 -16.18
CA VAL A 175 -1.90 13.85 -16.93
C VAL A 175 -1.62 15.02 -15.99
N PHE A 176 -2.18 15.01 -14.77
CA PHE A 176 -1.88 16.04 -13.76
C PHE A 176 -0.39 16.07 -13.39
N VAL A 177 0.20 14.91 -13.14
CA VAL A 177 1.64 14.80 -12.82
C VAL A 177 2.49 15.35 -13.97
N GLY A 178 2.17 15.01 -15.22
CA GLY A 178 2.87 15.54 -16.40
C GLY A 178 2.68 17.04 -16.56
N ASP A 179 1.43 17.48 -16.62
CA ASP A 179 1.10 18.88 -16.88
C ASP A 179 1.60 19.81 -15.76
N VAL A 180 1.41 19.43 -14.50
CA VAL A 180 1.59 20.31 -13.35
C VAL A 180 2.87 20.03 -12.58
N LEU A 181 3.08 18.81 -12.09
CA LEU A 181 4.23 18.50 -11.23
C LEU A 181 5.55 18.51 -12.02
N ARG A 182 5.54 17.95 -13.23
CA ARG A 182 6.71 18.02 -14.14
C ARG A 182 6.78 19.33 -14.93
N GLY A 183 5.74 20.16 -14.86
CA GLY A 183 5.73 21.50 -15.43
C GLY A 183 5.60 21.56 -16.95
N GLU A 184 5.01 20.53 -17.59
CA GLU A 184 4.77 20.54 -19.04
C GLU A 184 3.72 21.58 -19.45
N HIS A 185 2.69 21.78 -18.60
CA HIS A 185 1.57 22.70 -18.80
C HIS A 185 1.07 23.29 -17.48
N PRO A 186 1.91 24.04 -16.72
CA PRO A 186 1.57 24.53 -15.39
C PRO A 186 0.36 25.48 -15.38
N GLU A 187 0.05 26.10 -16.53
CA GLU A 187 -1.12 26.97 -16.71
C GLU A 187 -2.46 26.22 -16.54
N LYS A 188 -2.45 24.88 -16.64
CA LYS A 188 -3.64 24.04 -16.45
C LYS A 188 -3.95 23.72 -14.97
N LEU A 189 -3.09 24.13 -14.02
CA LEU A 189 -3.22 23.78 -12.60
C LEU A 189 -4.67 23.87 -12.12
N THR A 190 -5.31 25.02 -12.27
CA THR A 190 -6.67 25.25 -11.76
C THR A 190 -7.74 24.37 -12.39
N SER A 191 -7.48 23.80 -13.57
CA SER A 191 -8.43 22.92 -14.26
C SER A 191 -8.56 21.55 -13.61
N TYR A 192 -7.60 21.15 -12.79
CA TYR A 192 -7.60 19.85 -12.09
C TYR A 192 -8.35 19.85 -10.76
N PHE A 193 -8.74 21.02 -10.24
CA PHE A 193 -9.35 21.18 -8.93
C PHE A 193 -10.74 21.81 -9.01
N ASP A 194 -11.55 21.62 -7.98
CA ASP A 194 -12.83 22.28 -7.81
C ASP A 194 -12.64 23.52 -6.92
N GLY A 195 -12.25 24.63 -7.54
CA GLY A 195 -11.95 25.87 -6.83
C GLY A 195 -10.80 25.71 -5.83
N ASP A 196 -11.03 26.09 -4.58
CA ASP A 196 -10.07 26.07 -3.48
C ASP A 196 -10.39 24.97 -2.43
N THR A 197 -11.14 23.91 -2.81
CA THR A 197 -11.61 22.87 -1.89
C THR A 197 -10.63 21.70 -1.67
N TYR A 198 -9.47 21.75 -2.28
CA TYR A 198 -8.42 20.73 -2.24
C TYR A 198 -7.89 20.51 -0.81
N ILE A 199 -7.93 19.25 -0.33
CA ILE A 199 -7.45 18.86 1.00
C ILE A 199 -6.00 18.40 0.88
N GLN A 200 -5.14 18.90 1.76
CA GLN A 200 -3.71 18.64 1.72
C GLN A 200 -3.22 17.95 3.00
N HIS A 201 -2.49 16.85 2.85
CA HIS A 201 -1.87 16.12 3.96
C HIS A 201 -0.34 16.24 4.02
N ASN A 202 0.28 16.97 3.09
CA ASN A 202 1.68 17.36 3.24
C ASN A 202 1.82 18.30 4.43
N THR A 203 2.78 18.02 5.32
CA THR A 203 2.93 18.73 6.60
C THR A 203 3.38 20.18 6.45
N GLY A 204 3.95 20.54 5.30
CA GLY A 204 4.40 21.90 4.98
C GLY A 204 3.39 22.73 4.17
N ILE A 205 2.21 22.18 3.80
CA ILE A 205 1.28 22.80 2.87
C ILE A 205 -0.12 22.84 3.50
N ALA A 206 -0.76 24.00 3.51
CA ALA A 206 -2.16 24.13 3.92
C ALA A 206 -3.13 23.73 2.79
N ASP A 207 -4.42 23.56 3.14
CA ASP A 207 -5.47 23.24 2.18
C ASP A 207 -5.63 24.29 1.08
N GLY A 208 -6.22 23.84 -0.01
CA GLY A 208 -6.59 24.66 -1.17
C GLY A 208 -5.41 24.96 -2.08
N LEU A 209 -5.74 25.43 -3.28
CA LEU A 209 -4.74 26.01 -4.19
C LEU A 209 -4.08 27.24 -3.60
N SER A 210 -4.80 27.97 -2.74
CA SER A 210 -4.25 29.10 -1.97
C SER A 210 -3.15 28.66 -1.02
N GLY A 211 -3.33 27.55 -0.28
CA GLY A 211 -2.31 26.97 0.59
C GLY A 211 -1.09 26.46 -0.19
N LEU A 212 -1.35 25.72 -1.28
CA LEU A 212 -0.29 25.26 -2.18
C LEU A 212 0.52 26.44 -2.75
N GLY A 213 -0.16 27.47 -3.24
CA GLY A 213 0.48 28.66 -3.80
C GLY A 213 1.36 29.39 -2.77
N ALA A 214 0.85 29.54 -1.54
CA ALA A 214 1.60 30.16 -0.45
C ALA A 214 2.86 29.36 -0.07
N ALA A 215 2.75 28.03 -0.02
CA ALA A 215 3.89 27.15 0.26
C ALA A 215 4.96 27.23 -0.84
N LEU A 216 4.58 27.16 -2.09
CA LEU A 216 5.49 27.27 -3.24
C LEU A 216 6.18 28.66 -3.28
N GLU A 217 5.45 29.74 -2.97
CA GLU A 217 6.03 31.09 -2.85
C GLU A 217 7.06 31.15 -1.71
N ALA A 218 6.75 30.55 -0.55
CA ALA A 218 7.66 30.52 0.59
C ALA A 218 8.94 29.74 0.28
N LEU A 219 8.84 28.59 -0.37
CA LEU A 219 9.99 27.81 -0.84
C LEU A 219 10.82 28.61 -1.86
N GLY A 220 10.18 29.25 -2.82
CA GLY A 220 10.85 30.08 -3.82
C GLY A 220 11.63 31.26 -3.21
N LYS A 221 11.09 31.90 -2.16
CA LYS A 221 11.81 32.96 -1.41
C LYS A 221 13.07 32.45 -0.70
N GLN A 222 13.09 31.17 -0.37
CA GLN A 222 14.25 30.49 0.24
C GLN A 222 15.21 29.90 -0.81
N GLY A 223 14.89 30.04 -2.10
CA GLY A 223 15.66 29.44 -3.19
C GLY A 223 15.50 27.91 -3.29
N ILE A 224 14.48 27.35 -2.63
CA ILE A 224 14.17 25.92 -2.65
C ILE A 224 13.25 25.67 -3.83
N GLN A 225 13.65 24.74 -4.71
CA GLN A 225 12.86 24.26 -5.82
C GLN A 225 12.44 22.82 -5.57
N MET A 226 11.20 22.51 -5.91
CA MET A 226 10.66 21.14 -6.01
C MET A 226 10.59 20.79 -7.49
N ILE A 227 11.34 19.80 -7.89
CA ILE A 227 11.45 19.38 -9.31
C ILE A 227 11.07 17.92 -9.42
N TYR A 228 10.19 17.64 -10.39
CA TYR A 228 9.82 16.29 -10.81
C TYR A 228 10.42 16.05 -12.19
N ASP A 229 11.41 15.15 -12.28
CA ASP A 229 12.10 14.86 -13.53
C ASP A 229 11.42 13.74 -14.31
N LYS A 230 11.03 12.67 -13.62
CA LYS A 230 10.49 11.47 -14.24
C LYS A 230 9.45 10.80 -13.34
N THR A 231 8.36 10.31 -13.94
CA THR A 231 7.38 9.44 -13.29
C THR A 231 7.58 8.02 -13.80
N TYR A 232 7.75 7.07 -12.89
CA TYR A 232 8.02 5.66 -13.20
C TYR A 232 6.74 4.86 -13.33
N GLN A 233 5.77 5.10 -12.43
CA GLN A 233 4.48 4.42 -12.45
C GLN A 233 3.39 5.29 -11.85
N VAL A 234 2.16 5.05 -12.30
CA VAL A 234 0.93 5.56 -11.70
C VAL A 234 0.02 4.35 -11.47
N LEU A 235 -0.22 4.02 -10.22
CA LEU A 235 -1.08 2.92 -9.79
C LEU A 235 -2.43 3.47 -9.39
N ALA A 236 -3.53 2.76 -9.67
CA ALA A 236 -4.86 3.25 -9.33
C ALA A 236 -5.79 2.13 -8.88
N ASP A 237 -6.58 2.43 -7.84
CA ASP A 237 -7.65 1.56 -7.35
C ASP A 237 -8.87 2.43 -6.99
N GLY A 238 -9.99 2.21 -7.68
CA GLY A 238 -11.16 3.07 -7.58
C GLY A 238 -10.80 4.54 -7.86
N ASN A 239 -11.13 5.42 -6.94
CA ASN A 239 -10.88 6.86 -7.03
C ASN A 239 -9.54 7.32 -6.44
N TYR A 240 -8.64 6.38 -6.08
CA TYR A 240 -7.29 6.70 -5.61
C TYR A 240 -6.25 6.38 -6.68
N GLY A 241 -5.24 7.27 -6.81
CA GLY A 241 -4.10 7.08 -7.69
C GLY A 241 -2.79 7.49 -7.04
N LEU A 242 -1.81 6.57 -7.01
CA LEU A 242 -0.46 6.81 -6.50
C LEU A 242 0.50 7.02 -7.66
N ALA A 243 1.16 8.16 -7.70
CA ALA A 243 2.27 8.45 -8.62
C ALA A 243 3.61 8.24 -7.92
N VAL A 244 4.52 7.54 -8.59
CA VAL A 244 5.90 7.32 -8.13
C VAL A 244 6.84 8.07 -9.06
N SER A 245 7.53 9.06 -8.52
CA SER A 245 8.35 9.96 -9.32
C SER A 245 9.73 10.19 -8.70
N GLU A 246 10.67 10.58 -9.57
CA GLU A 246 12.03 10.99 -9.25
C GLU A 246 12.21 12.46 -9.56
N GLY A 247 13.05 13.12 -8.77
CA GLY A 247 13.41 14.52 -9.02
C GLY A 247 14.35 15.06 -7.97
N SER A 248 14.16 16.34 -7.58
CA SER A 248 14.95 16.96 -6.54
C SER A 248 14.13 17.93 -5.70
N PHE A 249 14.48 18.01 -4.42
CA PHE A 249 13.96 19.01 -3.49
C PHE A 249 15.12 19.82 -2.91
N GLY A 250 15.15 21.13 -3.20
CA GLY A 250 16.26 21.98 -2.79
C GLY A 250 17.63 21.53 -3.32
N GLY A 251 17.66 20.89 -4.49
CA GLY A 251 18.87 20.34 -5.10
C GLY A 251 19.28 18.96 -4.56
N THR A 252 18.53 18.39 -3.61
CA THR A 252 18.75 17.03 -3.09
C THR A 252 17.96 16.02 -3.93
N HIS A 253 18.59 14.94 -4.39
CA HIS A 253 17.96 13.86 -5.14
C HIS A 253 16.84 13.21 -4.31
N THR A 254 15.62 13.17 -4.83
CA THR A 254 14.41 12.87 -4.06
C THR A 254 13.50 11.91 -4.82
N SER A 255 12.97 10.94 -4.10
CA SER A 255 11.84 10.10 -4.50
C SER A 255 10.55 10.69 -3.96
N TYR A 256 9.53 10.79 -4.81
CA TYR A 256 8.20 11.31 -4.49
C TYR A 256 7.16 10.22 -4.67
N TYR A 257 6.40 9.92 -3.62
CA TYR A 257 5.22 9.08 -3.67
C TYR A 257 4.02 9.96 -3.33
N ASP A 258 3.21 10.26 -4.36
CA ASP A 258 2.08 11.18 -4.29
C ASP A 258 0.77 10.40 -4.48
N LEU A 259 -0.03 10.28 -3.43
CA LEU A 259 -1.35 9.68 -3.47
C LEU A 259 -2.41 10.76 -3.65
N PHE A 260 -3.23 10.61 -4.66
CA PHE A 260 -4.35 11.51 -4.96
C PHE A 260 -5.68 10.77 -4.84
N ARG A 261 -6.69 11.44 -4.25
CA ARG A 261 -8.08 11.04 -4.37
C ARG A 261 -8.78 11.94 -5.39
N VAL A 262 -9.47 11.30 -6.31
CA VAL A 262 -10.22 11.95 -7.37
C VAL A 262 -11.71 11.91 -7.05
N GLU A 263 -12.38 13.04 -7.18
CA GLU A 263 -13.82 13.19 -6.97
C GLU A 263 -14.41 14.02 -8.11
N ASN A 264 -15.46 13.53 -8.75
CA ASN A 264 -16.11 14.19 -9.89
C ASN A 264 -15.12 14.61 -11.01
N GLY A 265 -14.09 13.80 -11.26
CA GLY A 265 -13.06 14.07 -12.28
C GLY A 265 -12.05 15.15 -11.88
N LYS A 266 -11.99 15.54 -10.61
CA LYS A 266 -11.06 16.52 -10.05
C LYS A 266 -10.23 15.91 -8.94
N ILE A 267 -9.03 16.46 -8.70
CA ILE A 267 -8.21 16.12 -7.55
C ILE A 267 -8.81 16.82 -6.34
N ALA A 268 -9.26 16.02 -5.38
CA ALA A 268 -9.93 16.50 -4.17
C ALA A 268 -9.03 16.44 -2.94
N GLU A 269 -8.03 15.54 -2.92
CA GLU A 269 -7.22 15.29 -1.73
C GLU A 269 -5.87 14.69 -2.11
N HIS A 270 -4.82 15.00 -1.33
CA HIS A 270 -3.45 14.59 -1.59
C HIS A 270 -2.69 14.24 -0.33
N TRP A 271 -2.00 13.12 -0.37
CA TRP A 271 -0.99 12.68 0.62
C TRP A 271 0.32 12.46 -0.10
N ASP A 272 1.42 12.69 0.57
CA ASP A 272 2.72 12.38 0.01
C ASP A 272 3.70 11.82 1.04
N VAL A 273 4.69 11.09 0.53
CA VAL A 273 5.91 10.74 1.25
C VAL A 273 7.09 11.03 0.34
N MET A 274 7.91 11.97 0.76
CA MET A 274 9.15 12.36 0.09
C MET A 274 10.33 11.72 0.80
N GLU A 275 11.23 11.08 0.04
CA GLU A 275 12.42 10.45 0.60
C GLU A 275 13.67 10.90 -0.17
N THR A 276 14.71 11.28 0.57
CA THR A 276 16.02 11.55 -0.03
C THR A 276 16.62 10.24 -0.55
N ILE A 277 16.97 10.20 -1.83
CA ILE A 277 17.74 9.09 -2.40
C ILE A 277 19.19 9.24 -1.95
N ALA A 278 19.64 8.28 -1.15
CA ALA A 278 20.99 8.29 -0.59
C ALA A 278 22.07 8.13 -1.68
N ASP A 279 23.31 8.51 -1.35
CA ASP A 279 24.47 8.32 -2.23
C ASP A 279 24.67 6.82 -2.53
N GLU A 280 24.96 6.48 -3.79
CA GLU A 280 25.14 5.09 -4.25
C GLU A 280 26.18 4.31 -3.44
N SER A 281 27.18 4.99 -2.87
CA SER A 281 28.20 4.37 -2.02
C SER A 281 27.65 3.77 -0.72
N THR A 282 26.43 4.15 -0.33
CA THR A 282 25.76 3.67 0.89
C THR A 282 24.74 2.56 0.63
N TRP A 283 24.43 2.27 -0.63
CA TRP A 283 23.39 1.32 -1.00
C TRP A 283 23.75 -0.11 -0.59
N GLN A 284 22.79 -0.81 -0.02
CA GLN A 284 22.94 -2.22 0.35
C GLN A 284 22.48 -3.20 -0.74
N ASN A 285 21.85 -2.69 -1.81
CA ASN A 285 21.52 -3.43 -3.02
C ASN A 285 21.77 -2.57 -4.27
N GLN A 286 21.76 -3.17 -5.45
CA GLN A 286 22.03 -2.49 -6.72
C GLN A 286 20.81 -2.46 -7.65
N ASN A 287 19.59 -2.67 -7.12
CA ASN A 287 18.38 -2.71 -7.93
C ASN A 287 17.87 -1.31 -8.34
N GLY A 288 18.38 -0.26 -7.67
CA GLY A 288 17.90 1.11 -7.81
C GLY A 288 16.66 1.37 -6.97
N LYS A 289 16.28 2.66 -6.85
CA LYS A 289 15.11 3.09 -6.05
C LYS A 289 13.77 2.82 -6.77
N PHE A 290 13.78 2.70 -8.13
CA PHE A 290 12.58 2.64 -8.97
C PHE A 290 12.52 1.42 -9.87
#